data_ea97fbac016c2b740bda038c080f6e2f
#
_entry.id   ea97fbac016c2b740bda038c080f6e2f
#
_cell.length_a   1.000
_cell.length_b   1.000
_cell.length_c   1.000
_cell.angle_alpha   90.00
_cell.angle_beta   90.00
_cell.angle_gamma   90.00
#
_symmetry.space_group_name_H-M   'P 1'
#
loop_
_entity.id
_entity.type
_entity.pdbx_description
1 polymer ?
#
loop_
_entity_poly.entity_id
_entity_poly.type
_entity_poly.pdbx_seq_one_letter_code
_entity_poly.pdbx_strand_id
1 'polypeptide(L)'
;MNDMHSRIRTLKEQWAKDDAARDKDEERARQLFLEAEASQTFRPIEEFLIKLNKVLSGAGASVEIDTWQHLDNQRLRRVAQVVSSNPPRQLSLDFTIHGVNIIYHDRTFRFDSGIVALILAITAEVERSLTPHLKAAGSSISKGQTSGSAPSN
;
A
#
# COMPACT_ATOMS: atom_id res chain seq x y z
N MET A 1 -50.83 -33.43 5.64
CA MET A 1 -50.92 -32.01 5.39
C MET A 1 -49.80 -31.22 6.04
N ASN A 2 -49.60 -31.41 7.33
CA ASN A 2 -48.55 -30.70 8.03
C ASN A 2 -47.15 -31.03 7.51
N ASP A 3 -46.97 -32.26 7.04
CA ASP A 3 -45.65 -32.67 6.51
C ASP A 3 -45.28 -31.92 5.22
N MET A 4 -46.30 -31.65 4.39
CA MET A 4 -46.06 -30.94 3.15
C MET A 4 -45.69 -29.47 3.44
N HIS A 5 -46.33 -28.84 4.39
CA HIS A 5 -45.99 -27.47 4.76
C HIS A 5 -44.58 -27.40 5.38
N SER A 6 -44.22 -28.39 6.20
CA SER A 6 -42.90 -28.48 6.78
C SER A 6 -41.83 -28.65 5.69
N ARG A 7 -42.11 -29.51 4.71
CA ARG A 7 -41.17 -29.75 3.60
C ARG A 7 -40.96 -28.49 2.76
N ILE A 8 -42.04 -27.79 2.46
CA ILE A 8 -41.96 -26.56 1.68
C ILE A 8 -41.16 -25.50 2.43
N ARG A 9 -41.39 -25.39 3.74
CA ARG A 9 -40.64 -24.46 4.57
C ARG A 9 -39.16 -24.80 4.58
N THR A 10 -38.83 -26.07 4.74
CA THR A 10 -37.43 -26.52 4.75
C THR A 10 -36.74 -26.23 3.43
N LEU A 11 -37.43 -26.48 2.32
CA LEU A 11 -36.91 -26.20 0.97
C LEU A 11 -36.66 -24.70 0.79
N LYS A 12 -37.59 -23.85 1.24
CA LYS A 12 -37.42 -22.42 1.14
C LYS A 12 -36.25 -21.93 1.96
N GLU A 13 -36.10 -22.48 3.17
CA GLU A 13 -34.97 -22.13 4.03
C GLU A 13 -33.65 -22.56 3.40
N GLN A 14 -33.61 -23.74 2.81
CA GLN A 14 -32.42 -24.22 2.13
C GLN A 14 -32.09 -23.40 0.90
N TRP A 15 -33.08 -23.05 0.11
CA TRP A 15 -32.86 -22.17 -1.05
C TRP A 15 -32.34 -20.80 -0.65
N ALA A 16 -32.85 -20.23 0.44
CA ALA A 16 -32.37 -18.96 0.95
C ALA A 16 -30.93 -19.07 1.41
N LYS A 17 -30.55 -20.18 2.05
CA LYS A 17 -29.16 -20.40 2.46
C LYS A 17 -28.25 -20.59 1.24
N ASP A 18 -28.69 -21.31 0.25
CA ASP A 18 -27.92 -21.54 -0.96
C ASP A 18 -27.71 -20.24 -1.72
N ASP A 19 -28.73 -19.40 -1.80
CA ASP A 19 -28.64 -18.09 -2.43
C ASP A 19 -27.70 -17.19 -1.68
N ALA A 20 -27.77 -17.18 -0.35
CA ALA A 20 -26.88 -16.37 0.47
C ALA A 20 -25.41 -16.83 0.33
N ALA A 21 -25.20 -18.14 0.26
CA ALA A 21 -23.85 -18.68 0.05
C ALA A 21 -23.30 -18.32 -1.32
N ARG A 22 -24.15 -18.37 -2.34
CA ARG A 22 -23.78 -17.99 -3.71
C ARG A 22 -23.42 -16.50 -3.77
N ASP A 23 -24.22 -15.65 -3.11
CA ASP A 23 -23.97 -14.22 -3.09
C ASP A 23 -22.65 -13.89 -2.42
N LYS A 24 -22.33 -14.61 -1.34
CA LYS A 24 -21.04 -14.46 -0.67
C LYS A 24 -19.88 -14.88 -1.55
N ASP A 25 -20.04 -15.98 -2.27
CA ASP A 25 -19.00 -16.48 -3.18
C ASP A 25 -18.77 -15.51 -4.33
N GLU A 26 -19.84 -14.95 -4.88
CA GLU A 26 -19.75 -13.95 -5.95
C GLU A 26 -19.07 -12.67 -5.45
N GLU A 27 -19.40 -12.24 -4.26
CA GLU A 27 -18.79 -11.06 -3.66
C GLU A 27 -17.31 -11.28 -3.42
N ARG A 28 -16.93 -12.46 -2.90
CA ARG A 28 -15.54 -12.79 -2.67
C ARG A 28 -14.76 -12.85 -3.99
N ALA A 29 -15.34 -13.43 -5.03
CA ALA A 29 -14.71 -13.49 -6.34
C ALA A 29 -14.50 -12.09 -6.90
N ARG A 30 -15.46 -11.20 -6.72
CA ARG A 30 -15.35 -9.82 -7.15
C ARG A 30 -14.24 -9.09 -6.42
N GLN A 31 -14.14 -9.28 -5.10
CA GLN A 31 -13.09 -8.69 -4.29
C GLN A 31 -11.71 -9.18 -4.72
N LEU A 32 -11.56 -10.48 -4.96
CA LEU A 32 -10.30 -11.04 -5.43
C LEU A 32 -9.90 -10.50 -6.79
N PHE A 33 -10.88 -10.33 -7.68
CA PHE A 33 -10.63 -9.76 -9.00
C PHE A 33 -10.15 -8.31 -8.89
N LEU A 34 -10.80 -7.51 -8.03
CA LEU A 34 -10.38 -6.14 -7.80
C LEU A 34 -8.96 -6.06 -7.23
N GLU A 35 -8.64 -6.95 -6.30
CA GLU A 35 -7.29 -6.99 -5.74
C GLU A 35 -6.25 -7.36 -6.78
N ALA A 36 -6.58 -8.30 -7.67
CA ALA A 36 -5.67 -8.68 -8.74
C ALA A 36 -5.42 -7.52 -9.70
N GLU A 37 -6.47 -6.80 -10.07
CA GLU A 37 -6.35 -5.63 -10.93
C GLU A 37 -5.54 -4.53 -10.25
N ALA A 38 -5.86 -4.26 -8.99
CA ALA A 38 -5.17 -3.23 -8.23
C ALA A 38 -3.70 -3.59 -8.05
N SER A 39 -3.38 -4.86 -7.86
CA SER A 39 -2.01 -5.32 -7.74
C SER A 39 -1.22 -5.08 -9.02
N GLN A 40 -1.85 -5.27 -10.18
CA GLN A 40 -1.20 -4.98 -11.46
C GLN A 40 -0.95 -3.49 -11.62
N THR A 41 -1.93 -2.66 -11.29
CA THR A 41 -1.81 -1.21 -11.36
C THR A 41 -0.72 -0.71 -10.41
N PHE A 42 -0.63 -1.30 -9.23
CA PHE A 42 0.30 -0.88 -8.19
C PHE A 42 1.70 -1.49 -8.34
N ARG A 43 1.85 -2.48 -9.21
CA ARG A 43 3.11 -3.23 -9.34
C ARG A 43 4.36 -2.36 -9.46
N PRO A 44 4.39 -1.32 -10.32
CA PRO A 44 5.60 -0.47 -10.42
C PRO A 44 5.94 0.20 -9.09
N ILE A 45 4.92 0.60 -8.34
CA ILE A 45 5.15 1.23 -7.03
C ILE A 45 5.60 0.20 -6.01
N GLU A 46 5.02 -0.99 -6.04
CA GLU A 46 5.44 -2.07 -5.14
C GLU A 46 6.90 -2.43 -5.39
N GLU A 47 7.32 -2.56 -6.64
CA GLU A 47 8.71 -2.84 -6.99
C GLU A 47 9.63 -1.71 -6.53
N PHE A 48 9.20 -0.47 -6.68
CA PHE A 48 9.95 0.67 -6.19
C PHE A 48 10.10 0.63 -4.67
N LEU A 49 9.02 0.31 -3.95
CA LEU A 49 9.05 0.23 -2.49
C LEU A 49 9.95 -0.90 -2.00
N ILE A 50 9.99 -2.02 -2.71
CA ILE A 50 10.89 -3.12 -2.38
C ILE A 50 12.35 -2.68 -2.53
N LYS A 51 12.67 -1.97 -3.60
CA LYS A 51 14.02 -1.44 -3.82
C LYS A 51 14.36 -0.38 -2.77
N LEU A 52 13.40 0.45 -2.44
CA LEU A 52 13.58 1.46 -1.41
C LEU A 52 13.88 0.82 -0.06
N ASN A 53 13.19 -0.28 0.25
CA ASN A 53 13.46 -1.02 1.48
C ASN A 53 14.91 -1.50 1.56
N LYS A 54 15.46 -1.97 0.45
CA LYS A 54 16.84 -2.42 0.42
C LYS A 54 17.83 -1.28 0.68
N VAL A 55 17.54 -0.12 0.09
CA VAL A 55 18.37 1.07 0.29
C VAL A 55 18.29 1.55 1.73
N LEU A 56 17.08 1.64 2.28
CA LEU A 56 16.85 2.16 3.62
C LEU A 56 17.33 1.21 4.70
N SER A 57 17.37 -0.09 4.44
CA SER A 57 17.86 -1.05 5.45
C SER A 57 19.31 -0.79 5.81
N GLY A 58 20.10 -0.27 4.87
CA GLY A 58 21.47 0.13 5.17
C GLY A 58 21.57 1.38 6.04
N ALA A 59 20.50 2.16 6.13
CA ALA A 59 20.44 3.38 6.94
C ALA A 59 19.61 3.21 8.22
N GLY A 60 19.26 1.99 8.56
CA GLY A 60 18.48 1.72 9.78
C GLY A 60 16.99 1.99 9.65
N ALA A 61 16.48 1.94 8.44
CA ALA A 61 15.05 2.12 8.19
C ALA A 61 14.52 0.97 7.33
N SER A 62 13.22 0.81 7.31
CA SER A 62 12.58 -0.25 6.51
C SER A 62 11.26 0.23 5.97
N VAL A 63 10.79 -0.45 4.94
CA VAL A 63 9.48 -0.21 4.35
C VAL A 63 8.62 -1.45 4.57
N GLU A 64 7.45 -1.26 5.15
CA GLU A 64 6.48 -2.33 5.38
C GLU A 64 5.23 -2.00 4.58
N ILE A 65 4.79 -2.95 3.77
CA ILE A 65 3.62 -2.76 2.91
C ILE A 65 2.46 -3.56 3.50
N ASP A 66 1.37 -2.87 3.83
CA ASP A 66 0.18 -3.52 4.39
C ASP A 66 -0.62 -4.21 3.29
N THR A 67 -1.61 -5.00 3.72
CA THR A 67 -2.50 -5.68 2.79
C THR A 67 -3.53 -4.70 2.21
N TRP A 68 -4.21 -5.17 1.17
CA TRP A 68 -5.26 -4.37 0.53
C TRP A 68 -6.45 -4.17 1.44
N GLN A 69 -7.01 -2.98 1.41
CA GLN A 69 -8.22 -2.61 2.14
C GLN A 69 -9.27 -2.16 1.13
N HIS A 70 -10.41 -2.83 1.13
CA HIS A 70 -11.52 -2.48 0.22
C HIS A 70 -12.25 -1.25 0.76
N LEU A 71 -12.30 -0.18 -0.04
CA LEU A 71 -13.04 1.02 0.31
C LEU A 71 -14.47 0.95 -0.21
N ASP A 72 -14.62 0.46 -1.45
CA ASP A 72 -15.94 0.24 -2.04
C ASP A 72 -15.78 -0.76 -3.20
N ASN A 73 -16.75 -0.85 -4.09
CA ASN A 73 -16.75 -1.81 -5.19
C ASN A 73 -15.71 -1.52 -6.27
N GLN A 74 -15.04 -0.38 -6.22
CA GLN A 74 -14.13 0.05 -7.28
C GLN A 74 -12.78 0.52 -6.78
N ARG A 75 -12.67 0.83 -5.48
CA ARG A 75 -11.45 1.43 -4.94
C ARG A 75 -10.88 0.58 -3.83
N LEU A 76 -9.56 0.40 -3.89
CA LEU A 76 -8.81 -0.27 -2.83
C LEU A 76 -7.73 0.66 -2.32
N ARG A 77 -7.44 0.51 -1.04
CA ARG A 77 -6.41 1.30 -0.37
C ARG A 77 -5.29 0.39 0.07
N ARG A 78 -4.07 0.87 -0.09
CA ARG A 78 -2.90 0.18 0.43
C ARG A 78 -1.98 1.20 1.06
N VAL A 79 -1.48 0.88 2.23
CA VAL A 79 -0.60 1.78 2.97
C VAL A 79 0.76 1.13 3.10
N ALA A 80 1.81 1.88 2.85
CA ALA A 80 3.18 1.46 3.13
C ALA A 80 3.71 2.33 4.27
N GLN A 81 4.39 1.71 5.23
CA GLN A 81 4.97 2.42 6.36
C GLN A 81 6.48 2.44 6.18
N VAL A 82 7.07 3.63 6.24
CA VAL A 82 8.50 3.78 6.29
C VAL A 82 8.85 4.03 7.75
N VAL A 83 9.63 3.13 8.33
CA VAL A 83 9.90 3.13 9.78
C VAL A 83 11.39 3.16 9.99
N SER A 84 11.84 4.05 10.87
CA SER A 84 13.22 4.05 11.34
C SER A 84 13.23 3.89 12.86
N SER A 85 14.29 3.27 13.38
CA SER A 85 14.36 2.94 14.80
C SER A 85 15.19 3.91 15.61
N ASN A 86 16.12 4.62 15.00
CA ASN A 86 17.02 5.51 15.74
C ASN A 86 17.42 6.72 14.89
N PRO A 87 16.77 7.88 15.08
CA PRO A 87 15.65 8.11 15.99
C PRO A 87 14.37 7.46 15.47
N PRO A 88 13.43 7.11 16.35
CA PRO A 88 12.18 6.50 15.89
C PRO A 88 11.38 7.50 15.06
N ARG A 89 11.07 7.10 13.83
CA ARG A 89 10.24 7.88 12.91
C ARG A 89 9.38 6.94 12.11
N GLN A 90 8.23 7.44 11.74
CA GLN A 90 7.28 6.68 10.94
C GLN A 90 6.63 7.61 9.93
N LEU A 91 6.65 7.18 8.68
CA LEU A 91 6.01 7.90 7.60
C LEU A 91 5.04 6.96 6.92
N SER A 92 3.78 7.36 6.79
CA SER A 92 2.76 6.56 6.10
C SER A 92 2.62 7.05 4.67
N LEU A 93 2.73 6.12 3.73
CA LEU A 93 2.50 6.36 2.32
C LEU A 93 1.16 5.72 1.96
N ASP A 94 0.18 6.54 1.68
CA ASP A 94 -1.21 6.12 1.49
C ASP A 94 -1.56 6.15 0.00
N PHE A 95 -1.93 4.99 -0.54
CA PHE A 95 -2.28 4.84 -1.94
C PHE A 95 -3.70 4.33 -2.07
N THR A 96 -4.50 4.97 -2.92
CA THR A 96 -5.81 4.48 -3.30
C THR A 96 -5.76 4.14 -4.78
N ILE A 97 -6.18 2.92 -5.12
CA ILE A 97 -6.20 2.45 -6.49
C ILE A 97 -7.64 2.47 -6.99
N HIS A 98 -7.84 3.17 -8.10
CA HIS A 98 -9.15 3.25 -8.75
C HIS A 98 -8.93 3.03 -10.25
N GLY A 99 -9.16 1.80 -10.72
CA GLY A 99 -8.91 1.42 -12.10
C GLY A 99 -7.44 1.54 -12.45
N VAL A 100 -7.13 2.42 -13.39
CA VAL A 100 -5.74 2.66 -13.84
C VAL A 100 -5.10 3.82 -13.11
N ASN A 101 -5.79 4.40 -12.15
CA ASN A 101 -5.31 5.57 -11.43
C ASN A 101 -4.84 5.20 -10.03
N ILE A 102 -3.75 5.83 -9.62
CA ILE A 102 -3.22 5.72 -8.26
C ILE A 102 -3.35 7.10 -7.64
N ILE A 103 -4.08 7.17 -6.54
CA ILE A 103 -4.29 8.43 -5.82
C ILE A 103 -3.33 8.43 -4.62
N TYR A 104 -2.46 9.42 -4.58
CA TYR A 104 -1.45 9.57 -3.54
C TYR A 104 -1.52 11.00 -3.01
N HIS A 105 -1.88 11.18 -1.74
CA HIS A 105 -2.01 12.50 -1.11
C HIS A 105 -2.78 13.49 -1.98
N ASP A 106 -4.01 13.17 -2.32
CA ASP A 106 -4.92 14.02 -3.10
C ASP A 106 -4.50 14.27 -4.55
N ARG A 107 -3.44 13.62 -5.01
CA ARG A 107 -2.99 13.72 -6.40
C ARG A 107 -3.23 12.40 -7.10
N THR A 108 -3.70 12.47 -8.34
CA THR A 108 -4.00 11.30 -9.15
C THR A 108 -2.91 11.09 -10.20
N PHE A 109 -2.41 9.86 -10.27
CA PHE A 109 -1.37 9.46 -11.23
C PHE A 109 -1.86 8.24 -12.00
N ARG A 110 -1.69 8.24 -13.31
CA ARG A 110 -1.96 7.03 -14.09
C ARG A 110 -0.79 6.06 -13.89
N PHE A 111 -1.13 4.76 -13.83
CA PHE A 111 -0.10 3.74 -13.59
C PHE A 111 0.94 3.64 -14.72
N ASP A 112 0.59 4.11 -15.92
CA ASP A 112 1.49 4.07 -17.07
C ASP A 112 2.22 5.40 -17.27
N SER A 113 1.50 6.47 -17.60
CA SER A 113 2.10 7.75 -17.94
C SER A 113 2.50 8.58 -16.73
N GLY A 114 1.92 8.34 -15.57
CA GLY A 114 2.17 9.12 -14.36
C GLY A 114 3.11 8.47 -13.35
N ILE A 115 3.64 7.27 -13.66
CA ILE A 115 4.37 6.49 -12.66
C ILE A 115 5.69 7.15 -12.25
N VAL A 116 6.40 7.76 -13.18
CA VAL A 116 7.67 8.42 -12.87
C VAL A 116 7.43 9.60 -11.94
N ALA A 117 6.40 10.40 -12.22
CA ALA A 117 6.04 11.53 -11.37
C ALA A 117 5.65 11.08 -9.97
N LEU A 118 4.93 9.96 -9.87
CA LEU A 118 4.54 9.41 -8.58
C LEU A 118 5.77 8.94 -7.80
N ILE A 119 6.68 8.22 -8.44
CA ILE A 119 7.90 7.76 -7.80
C ILE A 119 8.73 8.95 -7.30
N LEU A 120 8.81 10.01 -8.09
CA LEU A 120 9.52 11.22 -7.68
C LEU A 120 8.84 11.87 -6.46
N ALA A 121 7.50 11.89 -6.43
CA ALA A 121 6.77 12.44 -5.31
C ALA A 121 7.02 11.63 -4.03
N ILE A 122 6.99 10.31 -4.13
CA ILE A 122 7.28 9.43 -3.00
C ILE A 122 8.71 9.64 -2.50
N THR A 123 9.66 9.69 -3.43
CA THR A 123 11.07 9.88 -3.10
C THR A 123 11.28 11.20 -2.36
N ALA A 124 10.67 12.27 -2.86
CA ALA A 124 10.78 13.58 -2.22
C ALA A 124 10.22 13.57 -0.81
N GLU A 125 9.13 12.88 -0.59
CA GLU A 125 8.51 12.81 0.73
C GLU A 125 9.36 11.98 1.70
N VAL A 126 9.87 10.85 1.25
CA VAL A 126 10.74 10.01 2.06
C VAL A 126 12.02 10.76 2.43
N GLU A 127 12.63 11.43 1.47
CA GLU A 127 13.82 12.23 1.73
C GLU A 127 13.55 13.33 2.75
N ARG A 128 12.45 14.04 2.59
CA ARG A 128 12.07 15.11 3.50
C ARG A 128 11.84 14.62 4.91
N SER A 129 11.20 13.45 5.07
CA SER A 129 10.92 12.88 6.37
C SER A 129 12.13 12.27 7.03
N LEU A 130 13.02 11.66 6.26
CA LEU A 130 14.15 10.93 6.78
C LEU A 130 15.48 11.67 6.66
N THR A 131 15.49 12.85 6.05
CA THR A 131 16.72 13.60 5.85
C THR A 131 17.54 13.78 7.13
N PRO A 132 16.94 14.14 8.28
CA PRO A 132 17.74 14.26 9.50
C PRO A 132 18.45 12.97 9.89
N HIS A 133 17.77 11.82 9.73
CA HIS A 133 18.33 10.52 10.04
C HIS A 133 19.42 10.12 9.04
N LEU A 134 19.14 10.25 7.77
CA LEU A 134 20.09 9.93 6.71
C LEU A 134 21.30 10.86 6.76
N LYS A 135 21.08 12.11 7.05
CA LYS A 135 22.14 13.09 7.16
C LYS A 135 23.05 12.77 8.34
N ALA A 136 22.49 12.36 9.47
CA ALA A 136 23.29 11.96 10.61
C ALA A 136 24.17 10.74 10.29
N ALA A 137 23.59 9.74 9.63
CA ALA A 137 24.32 8.55 9.21
C ALA A 137 25.42 8.92 8.20
N GLY A 138 25.08 9.78 7.24
CA GLY A 138 26.03 10.26 6.25
C GLY A 138 27.16 11.05 6.87
N SER A 139 26.85 11.88 7.86
CA SER A 139 27.86 12.65 8.58
C SER A 139 28.84 11.75 9.32
N SER A 140 28.32 10.69 9.92
CA SER A 140 29.18 9.70 10.59
C SER A 140 30.20 9.09 9.65
N ILE A 141 29.78 8.80 8.44
CA ILE A 141 30.64 8.23 7.42
C ILE A 141 31.60 9.29 6.90
N SER A 142 31.09 10.48 6.66
CA SER A 142 31.87 11.52 6.02
C SER A 142 32.82 12.23 6.92
N LYS A 143 32.73 12.09 8.20
CA LYS A 143 33.64 12.75 9.11
C LYS A 143 35.06 12.31 8.93
N GLY A 144 35.24 11.26 8.26
CA GLY A 144 36.56 10.88 7.86
C GLY A 144 37.14 11.81 6.82
N GLN A 145 36.34 12.71 6.24
CA GLN A 145 36.78 13.60 5.28
C GLN A 145 36.88 14.98 5.72
N THR A 146 36.36 15.46 6.52
CA THR A 146 36.28 16.71 6.89
C THR A 146 35.51 17.57 6.33
N SER A 147 35.10 18.15 6.51
CA SER A 147 34.35 18.96 6.24
C SER A 147 34.25 19.81 5.82
N GLY A 148 34.54 20.00 5.71
CA GLY A 148 34.28 20.81 5.45
C GLY A 148 33.73 21.59 5.51
N SER A 149 34.01 21.73 5.70
CA SER A 149 33.39 22.38 5.83
C SER A 149 32.92 22.84 6.27
N ALA A 150 33.52 22.75 6.70
CA ALA A 150 33.17 23.07 7.07
C ALA A 150 33.00 23.55 7.59
N PRO A 151 33.25 23.87 7.94
CA PRO A 151 32.88 24.18 8.41
C PRO A 151 32.22 24.47 8.70
N SER A 152 32.25 24.61 8.73
CA SER A 152 31.71 24.70 8.86
C SER A 152 31.16 24.60 9.03
N ASN A 153 31.34 24.75 9.24
CA ASN A 153 30.99 24.35 9.22
C ASN A 153 30.47 24.15 9.10
#